data_e5c9f79c2cec9eddcd3447fde8b0f49b
#
_entry.id   e5c9f79c2cec9eddcd3447fde8b0f49b
#
_cell.length_a   1.000
_cell.length_b   1.000
_cell.length_c   1.000
_cell.angle_alpha   90.00
_cell.angle_beta   90.00
_cell.angle_gamma   90.00
#
_symmetry.space_group_name_H-M   'P 1'
#
loop_
_entity.id
_entity.type
_entity.pdbx_description
1 polymer ?
#
loop_
_entity_poly.entity_id
_entity_poly.type
_entity_poly.pdbx_seq_one_letter_code
_entity_poly.pdbx_strand_id
1 'polypeptide(L)'
;MKKIYLTLALISLIALGTNAQDNKKYSIKAGAGMSNIVGSDADSDMRFSYKLGITYDVEIAKDLYIMPGIEFIAKGFEDTNMTYLQVPVQAAYRLNINNNTNLELKAGPYIAYGLYGGDIKLLGGKIDVFSDNGLERLDAGIAAGVSLNICRFVIGLEYSRGLLKLDDSSSMYNQAFGITAGYKF
;
A
#
# COMPACT_ATOMS: atom_id res chain seq x y z
N MET A 1 -23.20 7.65 -12.05
CA MET A 1 -22.87 6.62 -13.04
C MET A 1 -21.39 6.23 -13.02
N LYS A 2 -20.42 7.16 -12.93
CA LYS A 2 -18.96 6.82 -12.89
C LYS A 2 -18.56 5.92 -11.71
N LYS A 3 -19.22 6.00 -10.56
CA LYS A 3 -18.94 5.17 -9.36
C LYS A 3 -19.33 3.69 -9.54
N ILE A 4 -20.33 3.40 -10.38
CA ILE A 4 -20.80 2.04 -10.67
C ILE A 4 -19.82 1.29 -11.58
N TYR A 5 -19.18 1.99 -12.53
CA TYR A 5 -18.18 1.37 -13.40
C TYR A 5 -16.90 1.00 -12.65
N LEU A 6 -16.53 1.79 -11.64
CA LEU A 6 -15.36 1.49 -10.80
C LEU A 6 -15.59 0.23 -9.95
N THR A 7 -16.79 0.09 -9.38
CA THR A 7 -17.17 -1.11 -8.61
C THR A 7 -17.31 -2.35 -9.51
N LEU A 8 -17.87 -2.22 -10.70
CA LEU A 8 -17.94 -3.32 -11.66
C LEU A 8 -16.55 -3.75 -12.17
N ALA A 9 -15.65 -2.82 -12.43
CA ALA A 9 -14.27 -3.12 -12.79
C ALA A 9 -13.52 -3.84 -11.67
N LEU A 10 -13.75 -3.45 -10.41
CA LEU A 10 -13.16 -4.11 -9.24
C LEU A 10 -13.69 -5.54 -9.05
N ILE A 11 -14.99 -5.74 -9.25
CA ILE A 11 -15.66 -7.06 -9.18
C ILE A 11 -15.21 -7.96 -10.34
N SER A 12 -15.02 -7.43 -11.55
CA SER A 12 -14.55 -8.20 -12.70
C SER A 12 -13.10 -8.68 -12.55
N LEU A 13 -12.24 -7.91 -11.87
CA LEU A 13 -10.89 -8.37 -11.52
C LEU A 13 -10.90 -9.57 -10.56
N ILE A 14 -11.89 -9.64 -9.67
CA ILE A 14 -12.04 -10.74 -8.71
C ILE A 14 -12.60 -11.99 -9.41
N ALA A 15 -13.46 -11.82 -10.42
CA ALA A 15 -14.13 -12.93 -11.13
C ALA A 15 -13.23 -13.70 -12.11
N LEU A 16 -12.09 -13.16 -12.53
CA LEU A 16 -11.15 -13.82 -13.44
C LEU A 16 -10.35 -14.97 -12.80
N GLY A 17 -10.54 -15.24 -11.52
CA GLY A 17 -9.75 -16.18 -10.72
C GLY A 17 -10.37 -17.55 -10.45
N THR A 18 -11.48 -17.96 -11.09
CA THR A 18 -12.21 -19.18 -10.73
C THR A 18 -11.79 -20.45 -11.48
N ASN A 19 -10.54 -20.58 -11.89
CA ASN A 19 -10.02 -21.89 -12.30
C ASN A 19 -9.16 -22.44 -11.15
N ALA A 20 -9.82 -23.17 -10.27
CA ALA A 20 -9.21 -23.86 -9.15
C ALA A 20 -8.34 -25.02 -9.62
N GLN A 21 -7.06 -24.84 -9.66
CA GLN A 21 -6.08 -25.92 -9.49
C GLN A 21 -4.90 -25.37 -8.70
N ASP A 22 -4.86 -25.71 -7.41
CA ASP A 22 -3.73 -25.72 -6.45
C ASP A 22 -2.69 -24.59 -6.50
N ASN A 23 -3.12 -23.37 -6.80
CA ASN A 23 -2.27 -22.20 -6.80
C ASN A 23 -2.71 -21.24 -5.69
N LYS A 24 -1.86 -21.04 -4.72
CA LYS A 24 -1.97 -20.06 -3.63
C LYS A 24 -2.01 -18.63 -4.21
N LYS A 25 -3.20 -18.22 -4.67
CA LYS A 25 -3.37 -16.97 -5.43
C LYS A 25 -3.70 -15.77 -4.56
N TYR A 26 -4.27 -15.99 -3.37
CA TYR A 26 -4.64 -14.91 -2.47
C TYR A 26 -3.70 -14.86 -1.28
N SER A 27 -3.32 -13.66 -0.88
CA SER A 27 -2.61 -13.47 0.38
C SER A 27 -3.24 -12.35 1.19
N ILE A 28 -3.36 -12.58 2.49
CA ILE A 28 -3.68 -11.55 3.48
C ILE A 28 -2.36 -11.17 4.13
N LYS A 29 -2.10 -9.86 4.24
CA LYS A 29 -0.87 -9.32 4.82
C LYS A 29 -1.20 -8.27 5.86
N ALA A 30 -0.50 -8.31 6.98
CA ALA A 30 -0.47 -7.24 7.97
C ALA A 30 0.96 -6.72 8.09
N GLY A 31 1.13 -5.46 8.38
CA GLY A 31 2.45 -4.84 8.50
C GLY A 31 2.48 -3.75 9.55
N ALA A 32 3.68 -3.52 10.05
CA ALA A 32 4.01 -2.42 10.95
C ALA A 32 5.33 -1.80 10.52
N GLY A 33 5.44 -0.50 10.71
CA GLY A 33 6.62 0.23 10.28
C GLY A 33 6.60 1.68 10.70
N MET A 34 7.25 2.51 9.92
CA MET A 34 7.34 3.93 10.14
C MET A 34 7.01 4.69 8.86
N SER A 35 6.43 5.85 9.01
CA SER A 35 6.17 6.79 7.91
C SER A 35 6.57 8.19 8.32
N ASN A 36 6.93 8.99 7.34
CA ASN A 36 7.18 10.42 7.49
C ASN A 36 6.80 11.16 6.20
N ILE A 37 6.80 12.47 6.27
CA ILE A 37 6.71 13.35 5.11
C ILE A 37 8.10 13.85 4.81
N VAL A 38 8.51 13.75 3.55
CA VAL A 38 9.80 14.22 3.05
C VAL A 38 9.60 15.31 2.00
N GLY A 39 10.43 16.35 2.05
CA GLY A 39 10.37 17.47 1.09
C GLY A 39 11.37 18.55 1.42
N SER A 40 11.44 19.60 0.58
CA SER A 40 12.43 20.66 0.71
C SER A 40 12.31 21.50 2.00
N ASP A 41 11.13 21.51 2.61
CA ASP A 41 10.79 22.28 3.82
C ASP A 41 10.16 21.43 4.93
N ALA A 42 10.14 20.10 4.77
CA ALA A 42 9.54 19.18 5.73
C ALA A 42 10.54 18.06 6.06
N ASP A 43 11.16 18.17 7.22
CA ASP A 43 11.85 17.06 7.88
C ASP A 43 10.98 16.68 9.10
N SER A 44 9.91 15.93 8.83
CA SER A 44 8.98 15.53 9.87
C SER A 44 9.46 14.28 10.60
N ASP A 45 9.22 14.22 11.90
CA ASP A 45 9.54 13.06 12.71
C ASP A 45 8.85 11.80 12.20
N MET A 46 9.56 10.68 12.26
CA MET A 46 9.04 9.38 11.88
C MET A 46 7.91 8.95 12.81
N ARG A 47 6.81 8.49 12.21
CA ARG A 47 5.65 8.00 12.95
C ARG A 47 5.40 6.52 12.70
N PHE A 48 4.86 5.85 13.72
CA PHE A 48 4.40 4.48 13.59
C PHE A 48 3.31 4.37 12.52
N SER A 49 3.50 3.44 11.60
CA SER A 49 2.61 3.11 10.49
C SER A 49 2.21 1.65 10.59
N TYR A 50 0.98 1.34 10.21
CA TYR A 50 0.51 -0.03 10.10
C TYR A 50 -0.30 -0.20 8.83
N LYS A 51 -0.36 -1.44 8.35
CA LYS A 51 -1.18 -1.77 7.19
C LYS A 51 -1.82 -3.14 7.31
N LEU A 52 -2.95 -3.29 6.66
CA LEU A 52 -3.66 -4.55 6.46
C LEU A 52 -4.14 -4.60 5.03
N GLY A 53 -3.90 -5.69 4.32
CA GLY A 53 -4.29 -5.79 2.93
C GLY A 53 -4.44 -7.20 2.42
N ILE A 54 -5.05 -7.28 1.24
CA ILE A 54 -5.23 -8.50 0.47
C ILE A 54 -4.59 -8.28 -0.89
N THR A 55 -3.82 -9.24 -1.37
CA THR A 55 -3.26 -9.24 -2.73
C THR A 55 -3.66 -10.51 -3.47
N TYR A 56 -3.74 -10.40 -4.79
CA TYR A 56 -4.01 -11.51 -5.69
C TYR A 56 -2.83 -11.71 -6.64
N ASP A 57 -2.34 -12.95 -6.75
CA ASP A 57 -1.20 -13.30 -7.57
C ASP A 57 -1.66 -13.77 -8.95
N VAL A 58 -1.36 -13.03 -10.00
CA VAL A 58 -1.61 -13.39 -11.41
C VAL A 58 -0.28 -13.76 -12.04
N GLU A 59 -0.06 -15.03 -12.32
CA GLU A 59 1.14 -15.48 -13.04
C GLU A 59 1.03 -15.08 -14.52
N ILE A 60 2.00 -14.31 -15.01
CA ILE A 60 2.06 -13.85 -16.39
C ILE A 60 3.19 -14.53 -17.18
N ALA A 61 4.20 -15.04 -16.50
CA ALA A 61 5.27 -15.87 -17.04
C ALA A 61 5.87 -16.70 -15.90
N LYS A 62 6.73 -17.64 -16.23
CA LYS A 62 7.43 -18.45 -15.23
C LYS A 62 8.10 -17.53 -14.19
N ASP A 63 7.76 -17.74 -12.92
CA ASP A 63 8.26 -17.00 -11.77
C ASP A 63 7.97 -15.48 -11.77
N LEU A 64 7.18 -14.97 -12.75
CA LEU A 64 6.80 -13.57 -12.87
C LEU A 64 5.29 -13.40 -12.66
N TYR A 65 4.92 -12.50 -11.77
CA TYR A 65 3.55 -12.26 -11.33
C TYR A 65 3.19 -10.78 -11.41
N ILE A 66 1.91 -10.51 -11.68
CA ILE A 66 1.29 -9.20 -11.39
C ILE A 66 0.42 -9.39 -10.14
N MET A 67 0.61 -8.51 -9.18
CA MET A 67 -0.02 -8.59 -7.87
C MET A 67 -0.86 -7.33 -7.61
N PRO A 68 -2.11 -7.28 -8.10
CA PRO A 68 -3.06 -6.27 -7.64
C PRO A 68 -3.45 -6.52 -6.19
N GLY A 69 -3.74 -5.46 -5.45
CA GLY A 69 -4.13 -5.56 -4.06
C GLY A 69 -5.04 -4.42 -3.61
N ILE A 70 -5.56 -4.57 -2.40
CA ILE A 70 -6.27 -3.53 -1.66
C ILE A 70 -5.67 -3.52 -0.25
N GLU A 71 -5.23 -2.37 0.20
CA GLU A 71 -4.57 -2.19 1.49
C GLU A 71 -5.17 -1.00 2.25
N PHE A 72 -5.47 -1.20 3.52
CA PHE A 72 -5.66 -0.11 4.48
C PHE A 72 -4.31 0.19 5.10
N ILE A 73 -3.86 1.43 4.98
CA ILE A 73 -2.57 1.85 5.52
C ILE A 73 -2.75 3.14 6.33
N ALA A 74 -2.29 3.10 7.58
CA ALA A 74 -2.16 4.30 8.38
C ALA A 74 -0.76 4.88 8.15
N LYS A 75 -0.72 6.08 7.60
CA LYS A 75 0.47 6.91 7.45
C LYS A 75 0.25 8.18 8.26
N GLY A 76 1.30 8.87 8.63
CA GLY A 76 1.15 10.14 9.34
C GLY A 76 2.49 10.79 9.61
N PHE A 77 2.41 11.96 10.19
CA PHE A 77 3.56 12.72 10.68
C PHE A 77 3.19 13.34 12.02
N GLU A 78 4.15 13.48 12.91
CA GLU A 78 3.97 14.02 14.25
C GLU A 78 2.79 13.38 15.00
N ASP A 79 1.79 14.16 15.39
CA ASP A 79 0.59 13.70 16.11
C ASP A 79 -0.62 13.39 15.21
N THR A 80 -0.44 13.42 13.89
CA THR A 80 -1.54 13.29 12.93
C THR A 80 -1.58 11.91 12.30
N ASN A 81 -2.67 11.15 12.51
CA ASN A 81 -2.94 9.87 11.87
C ASN A 81 -3.76 10.08 10.60
N MET A 82 -3.26 9.66 9.47
CA MET A 82 -4.00 9.61 8.22
C MET A 82 -4.17 8.16 7.80
N THR A 83 -5.40 7.75 7.53
CA THR A 83 -5.72 6.41 7.04
C THR A 83 -6.08 6.48 5.57
N TYR A 84 -5.41 5.68 4.76
CA TYR A 84 -5.63 5.58 3.32
C TYR A 84 -6.14 4.21 2.93
N LEU A 85 -7.02 4.18 1.93
CA LEU A 85 -7.29 3.00 1.13
C LEU A 85 -6.34 3.04 -0.07
N GLN A 86 -5.43 2.09 -0.16
CA GLN A 86 -4.41 1.99 -1.20
C GLN A 86 -4.69 0.80 -2.11
N VAL A 87 -4.54 1.01 -3.40
CA VAL A 87 -4.64 -0.02 -4.45
C VAL A 87 -3.28 -0.13 -5.14
N PRO A 88 -2.40 -1.03 -4.69
CA PRO A 88 -1.15 -1.31 -5.37
C PRO A 88 -1.37 -2.25 -6.55
N VAL A 89 -0.55 -2.10 -7.59
CA VAL A 89 -0.39 -3.07 -8.68
C VAL A 89 1.11 -3.30 -8.85
N GLN A 90 1.61 -4.42 -8.33
CA GLN A 90 3.04 -4.69 -8.29
C GLN A 90 3.41 -5.83 -9.25
N ALA A 91 4.51 -5.68 -9.97
CA ALA A 91 5.18 -6.81 -10.61
C ALA A 91 6.05 -7.50 -9.56
N ALA A 92 6.01 -8.82 -9.51
CA ALA A 92 6.78 -9.62 -8.58
C ALA A 92 7.53 -10.74 -9.29
N TYR A 93 8.79 -10.90 -8.95
CA TYR A 93 9.64 -11.99 -9.42
C TYR A 93 10.01 -12.91 -8.27
N ARG A 94 9.81 -14.22 -8.43
CA ARG A 94 10.06 -15.24 -7.40
C ARG A 94 11.28 -16.07 -7.75
N LEU A 95 12.29 -15.97 -6.90
CA LEU A 95 13.49 -16.80 -6.94
C LEU A 95 13.26 -18.02 -6.06
N ASN A 96 13.04 -19.18 -6.67
CA ASN A 96 12.81 -20.43 -5.96
C ASN A 96 14.11 -20.91 -5.31
N ILE A 97 14.15 -20.97 -3.98
CA ILE A 97 15.27 -21.50 -3.19
C ILE A 97 15.12 -23.02 -3.06
N ASN A 98 13.90 -23.46 -2.78
CA ASN A 98 13.51 -24.87 -2.75
C ASN A 98 12.00 -25.00 -3.03
N ASN A 99 11.48 -26.25 -3.00
CA ASN A 99 10.07 -26.53 -3.34
C ASN A 99 9.04 -25.75 -2.47
N ASN A 100 9.44 -25.33 -1.28
CA ASN A 100 8.55 -24.70 -0.31
C ASN A 100 8.95 -23.26 0.07
N THR A 101 10.09 -22.79 -0.46
CA THR A 101 10.63 -21.47 -0.09
C THR A 101 11.09 -20.72 -1.32
N ASN A 102 10.64 -19.48 -1.44
CA ASN A 102 11.12 -18.57 -2.48
C ASN A 102 11.33 -17.15 -1.92
N LEU A 103 12.28 -16.45 -2.52
CA LEU A 103 12.50 -15.04 -2.33
C LEU A 103 11.70 -14.29 -3.39
N GLU A 104 10.82 -13.40 -2.98
CA GLU A 104 9.98 -12.58 -3.85
C GLU A 104 10.46 -11.14 -3.84
N LEU A 105 10.82 -10.63 -5.00
CA LEU A 105 11.13 -9.22 -5.24
C LEU A 105 9.92 -8.60 -5.94
N LYS A 106 9.40 -7.50 -5.43
CA LYS A 106 8.21 -6.86 -5.98
C LYS A 106 8.36 -5.35 -6.05
N ALA A 107 7.81 -4.75 -7.09
CA ALA A 107 7.73 -3.30 -7.23
C ALA A 107 6.57 -2.92 -8.16
N GLY A 108 6.02 -1.72 -7.97
CA GLY A 108 4.97 -1.21 -8.84
C GLY A 108 4.32 0.05 -8.32
N PRO A 109 3.44 0.66 -9.11
CA PRO A 109 2.68 1.83 -8.72
C PRO A 109 1.59 1.48 -7.70
N TYR A 110 1.15 2.51 -6.99
CA TYR A 110 -0.07 2.49 -6.19
C TYR A 110 -0.83 3.80 -6.36
N ILE A 111 -2.14 3.72 -6.12
CA ILE A 111 -3.02 4.87 -5.92
C ILE A 111 -3.63 4.71 -4.53
N ALA A 112 -3.70 5.79 -3.76
CA ALA A 112 -4.28 5.78 -2.43
C ALA A 112 -5.25 6.96 -2.26
N TYR A 113 -6.31 6.73 -1.49
CA TYR A 113 -7.29 7.74 -1.15
C TYR A 113 -7.42 7.88 0.37
N GLY A 114 -7.25 9.08 0.88
CA GLY A 114 -7.38 9.41 2.29
C GLY A 114 -8.83 9.25 2.76
N LEU A 115 -9.06 8.27 3.62
CA LEU A 115 -10.37 7.98 4.20
C LEU A 115 -10.62 8.82 5.44
N TYR A 116 -9.61 8.92 6.29
CA TYR A 116 -9.68 9.62 7.57
C TYR A 116 -8.36 10.35 7.82
N GLY A 117 -8.43 11.63 8.18
CA GLY A 117 -7.33 12.43 8.68
C GLY A 117 -7.63 12.83 10.12
N GLY A 118 -6.64 12.74 11.01
CA GLY A 118 -6.78 13.25 12.37
C GLY A 118 -6.98 14.76 12.39
N ASP A 119 -7.54 15.27 13.48
CA ASP A 119 -7.71 16.70 13.69
C ASP A 119 -6.35 17.36 14.04
N ILE A 120 -5.94 18.38 13.29
CA ILE A 120 -4.82 19.24 13.69
C ILE A 120 -5.37 20.25 14.69
N LYS A 121 -4.81 20.26 15.90
CA LYS A 121 -5.11 21.27 16.93
C LYS A 121 -4.35 22.54 16.61
N LEU A 122 -4.99 23.52 15.97
CA LEU A 122 -4.49 24.89 15.91
C LEU A 122 -5.14 25.74 17.02
N LEU A 123 -4.42 26.77 17.44
CA LEU A 123 -4.91 27.78 18.39
C LEU A 123 -6.27 28.37 17.93
N GLY A 124 -7.36 27.75 18.37
CA GLY A 124 -8.71 28.25 18.09
C GLY A 124 -9.70 27.28 17.43
N GLY A 125 -9.30 26.06 17.05
CA GLY A 125 -10.20 25.06 16.47
C GLY A 125 -9.55 23.76 16.08
N LYS A 126 -10.39 22.77 15.76
CA LYS A 126 -9.97 21.50 15.14
C LYS A 126 -10.22 21.63 13.64
N ILE A 127 -9.19 21.38 12.83
CA ILE A 127 -9.29 21.35 11.38
C ILE A 127 -9.05 19.91 10.94
N ASP A 128 -9.98 19.32 10.17
CA ASP A 128 -9.76 18.02 9.50
C ASP A 128 -8.59 18.19 8.52
N VAL A 129 -7.60 17.30 8.60
CA VAL A 129 -6.41 17.29 7.74
C VAL A 129 -6.78 17.28 6.26
N PHE A 130 -7.89 16.67 5.90
CA PHE A 130 -8.41 16.58 4.54
C PHE A 130 -9.54 17.60 4.25
N SER A 131 -9.52 18.80 4.83
CA SER A 131 -10.47 19.88 4.51
C SER A 131 -10.08 20.60 3.21
N ASP A 132 -10.99 21.47 2.72
CA ASP A 132 -10.78 22.24 1.47
C ASP A 132 -9.50 23.13 1.47
N ASN A 133 -8.95 23.41 2.64
CA ASN A 133 -7.67 24.12 2.85
C ASN A 133 -6.57 23.23 3.48
N GLY A 134 -6.75 21.90 3.44
CA GLY A 134 -5.82 20.90 4.03
C GLY A 134 -5.06 20.12 2.97
N LEU A 135 -4.56 18.97 3.39
CA LEU A 135 -3.82 18.06 2.51
C LEU A 135 -4.74 17.37 1.50
N GLU A 136 -4.21 17.12 0.32
CA GLU A 136 -4.94 16.38 -0.71
C GLU A 136 -5.23 14.93 -0.29
N ARG A 137 -6.45 14.47 -0.57
CA ARG A 137 -6.89 13.09 -0.26
C ARG A 137 -6.28 12.05 -1.20
N LEU A 138 -5.87 12.48 -2.39
CA LEU A 138 -5.31 11.58 -3.40
C LEU A 138 -3.80 11.50 -3.25
N ASP A 139 -3.29 10.29 -3.09
CA ASP A 139 -1.85 9.99 -3.13
C ASP A 139 -1.61 8.93 -4.21
N ALA A 140 -0.54 9.07 -4.96
CA ALA A 140 -0.07 8.06 -5.88
C ALA A 140 1.45 8.01 -5.83
N GLY A 141 1.99 6.81 -5.99
CA GLY A 141 3.42 6.62 -5.86
C GLY A 141 3.88 5.27 -6.32
N ILE A 142 5.07 4.93 -5.90
CA ILE A 142 5.70 3.63 -6.13
C ILE A 142 5.92 2.91 -4.81
N ALA A 143 5.75 1.59 -4.84
CA ALA A 143 6.07 0.71 -3.74
C ALA A 143 7.00 -0.40 -4.23
N ALA A 144 7.95 -0.79 -3.37
CA ALA A 144 8.86 -1.89 -3.62
C ALA A 144 9.01 -2.73 -2.35
N GLY A 145 9.35 -3.99 -2.51
CA GLY A 145 9.54 -4.87 -1.37
C GLY A 145 10.31 -6.14 -1.70
N VAL A 146 10.81 -6.76 -0.65
CA VAL A 146 11.40 -8.08 -0.69
C VAL A 146 10.70 -8.95 0.36
N SER A 147 10.32 -10.16 -0.01
CA SER A 147 9.63 -11.09 0.88
C SER A 147 10.20 -12.48 0.78
N LEU A 148 10.27 -13.16 1.90
CA LEU A 148 10.55 -14.60 1.96
C LEU A 148 9.22 -15.32 2.14
N ASN A 149 8.87 -16.15 1.18
CA ASN A 149 7.70 -17.02 1.22
C ASN A 149 8.14 -18.40 1.67
N ILE A 150 7.60 -18.90 2.78
CA ILE A 150 7.89 -20.23 3.35
C ILE A 150 6.57 -20.98 3.44
N CYS A 151 6.37 -21.99 2.61
CA CYS A 151 5.09 -22.69 2.47
C CYS A 151 3.94 -21.73 2.13
N ARG A 152 3.17 -21.36 3.14
CA ARG A 152 2.04 -20.41 3.05
C ARG A 152 2.32 -19.09 3.78
N PHE A 153 3.39 -19.00 4.53
CA PHE A 153 3.74 -17.81 5.28
C PHE A 153 4.61 -16.88 4.43
N VAL A 154 4.38 -15.60 4.60
CA VAL A 154 5.11 -14.52 3.93
C VAL A 154 5.67 -13.60 5.00
N ILE A 155 6.95 -13.32 4.95
CA ILE A 155 7.59 -12.29 5.78
C ILE A 155 8.36 -11.37 4.84
N GLY A 156 8.19 -10.07 4.94
CA GLY A 156 8.80 -9.15 4.00
C GLY A 156 9.12 -7.78 4.58
N LEU A 157 9.95 -7.06 3.84
CA LEU A 157 10.24 -5.65 4.00
C LEU A 157 9.62 -4.91 2.83
N GLU A 158 8.96 -3.81 3.12
CA GLU A 158 8.31 -2.98 2.10
C GLU A 158 8.64 -1.51 2.31
N TYR A 159 8.82 -0.82 1.19
CA TYR A 159 9.04 0.61 1.11
C TYR A 159 8.04 1.20 0.12
N SER A 160 7.50 2.37 0.43
CA SER A 160 6.67 3.13 -0.50
C SER A 160 6.99 4.61 -0.44
N ARG A 161 6.90 5.27 -1.60
CA ARG A 161 7.10 6.70 -1.73
C ARG A 161 6.01 7.29 -2.62
N GLY A 162 5.33 8.32 -2.10
CA GLY A 162 4.40 9.15 -2.87
C GLY A 162 5.14 9.98 -3.90
N LEU A 163 4.52 10.17 -5.04
CA LEU A 163 4.99 11.01 -6.15
C LEU A 163 4.08 12.22 -6.35
N LEU A 164 2.86 12.19 -5.81
CA LEU A 164 1.98 13.34 -5.77
C LEU A 164 2.35 14.21 -4.56
N LYS A 165 2.32 15.51 -4.77
CA LYS A 165 2.48 16.48 -3.69
C LYS A 165 1.27 16.42 -2.78
N LEU A 166 1.50 16.50 -1.48
CA LEU A 166 0.44 16.58 -0.47
C LEU A 166 -0.18 17.98 -0.37
N ASP A 167 0.53 18.99 -0.85
CA ASP A 167 0.10 20.38 -0.89
C ASP A 167 0.67 21.05 -2.15
N ASP A 168 -0.15 21.81 -2.85
CA ASP A 168 0.22 22.52 -4.07
C ASP A 168 1.35 23.55 -3.84
N SER A 169 1.43 24.09 -2.63
CA SER A 169 2.40 25.14 -2.24
C SER A 169 3.76 24.59 -1.80
N SER A 170 3.87 23.29 -1.48
CA SER A 170 5.06 22.67 -0.89
C SER A 170 5.42 21.36 -1.59
N SER A 171 6.71 21.08 -1.73
CA SER A 171 7.18 19.79 -2.28
C SER A 171 7.25 18.73 -1.20
N MET A 172 6.08 18.33 -0.66
CA MET A 172 5.93 17.34 0.39
C MET A 172 5.39 16.02 -0.17
N TYR A 173 6.02 14.90 0.21
CA TYR A 173 5.68 13.55 -0.27
C TYR A 173 5.60 12.58 0.88
N ASN A 174 4.64 11.66 0.83
CA ASN A 174 4.57 10.55 1.77
C ASN A 174 5.71 9.54 1.55
N GLN A 175 6.28 9.06 2.63
CA GLN A 175 7.23 7.95 2.63
C GLN A 175 6.87 6.98 3.75
N ALA A 176 6.96 5.68 3.49
CA ALA A 176 6.75 4.66 4.52
C ALA A 176 7.64 3.44 4.24
N PHE A 177 8.13 2.84 5.31
CA PHE A 177 8.82 1.56 5.28
C PHE A 177 8.37 0.70 6.45
N GLY A 178 8.43 -0.61 6.28
CA GLY A 178 7.96 -1.50 7.34
C GLY A 178 8.20 -2.98 7.05
N ILE A 179 7.88 -3.76 8.06
CA ILE A 179 7.90 -5.22 8.01
C ILE A 179 6.47 -5.70 7.79
N THR A 180 6.30 -6.71 6.97
CA THR A 180 5.01 -7.34 6.70
C THR A 180 5.08 -8.82 7.01
N ALA A 181 3.97 -9.35 7.53
CA ALA A 181 3.73 -10.77 7.67
C ALA A 181 2.40 -11.12 7.00
N GLY A 182 2.31 -12.28 6.39
CA GLY A 182 1.13 -12.68 5.65
C GLY A 182 0.96 -14.18 5.52
N TYR A 183 -0.20 -14.54 4.96
CA TYR A 183 -0.57 -15.92 4.69
C TYR A 183 -1.17 -16.02 3.29
N LYS A 184 -0.73 -17.02 2.52
CA LYS A 184 -1.20 -17.35 1.16
C LYS A 184 -2.18 -18.52 1.21
N PHE A 185 -3.32 -18.33 0.56
CA PHE A 185 -4.39 -19.33 0.46
C PHE A 185 -4.31 -20.10 -0.85
#